data_170eadf0127473e50335ab7d627cfc28
#
_entry.id   170eadf0127473e50335ab7d627cfc28
#
_cell.length_a   1.000
_cell.length_b   1.000
_cell.length_c   1.000
_cell.angle_alpha   90.00
_cell.angle_beta   90.00
_cell.angle_gamma   90.00
#
_symmetry.space_group_name_H-M   'P 1'
#
loop_
_entity.id
_entity.type
_entity.pdbx_description
1 polymer ?
#
loop_
_entity_poly.entity_id
_entity_poly.type
_entity_poly.pdbx_seq_one_letter_code
_entity_poly.pdbx_strand_id
1 'polypeptide(L)'
;MAQLRTKWPDVKIVLRGDSGFCREELMAWCEENNVDFLFGLARNSRLQKIVGKQMHEAKLLHAETGKAARVFTEFDYQTRDSWARARRVVAKAEYLDKGENPRFVVTSITPDKWAGQQLYEKFYCQRGEMENRIKEQMCLFAYRLSTEEMKGNQLRLYLSALAYTLVEALRRLALKGTEWAQAQVDTIRLKLFKIGAIVRISARRVWLELSSTYPWKQIYARAFDALRC
;
A
#
# COMPACT_ATOMS: atom_id res chain seq x y z
N MET A 1 14.24 -12.83 -1.67
CA MET A 1 14.79 -12.71 -0.30
C MET A 1 16.32 -12.80 -0.26
N ALA A 2 16.96 -13.79 -0.87
CA ALA A 2 18.43 -13.90 -0.88
C ALA A 2 19.13 -12.60 -1.31
N GLN A 3 18.73 -11.99 -2.41
CA GLN A 3 19.30 -10.70 -2.89
C GLN A 3 19.13 -9.55 -1.89
N LEU A 4 18.02 -9.50 -1.15
CA LEU A 4 17.81 -8.47 -0.12
C LEU A 4 18.75 -8.71 1.07
N ARG A 5 18.85 -9.95 1.54
CA ARG A 5 19.72 -10.32 2.66
C ARG A 5 21.21 -10.11 2.35
N THR A 6 21.62 -10.26 1.09
CA THR A 6 23.00 -9.95 0.66
C THR A 6 23.35 -8.48 0.83
N LYS A 7 22.40 -7.58 0.57
CA LYS A 7 22.64 -6.12 0.68
C LYS A 7 22.32 -5.57 2.08
N TRP A 8 21.35 -6.15 2.78
CA TRP A 8 20.87 -5.73 4.10
C TRP A 8 20.63 -6.97 4.98
N PRO A 9 21.68 -7.55 5.56
CA PRO A 9 21.58 -8.82 6.30
C PRO A 9 20.66 -8.72 7.52
N ASP A 10 20.67 -7.60 8.24
CA ASP A 10 19.95 -7.42 9.50
C ASP A 10 18.58 -6.74 9.34
N VAL A 11 18.15 -6.47 8.10
CA VAL A 11 16.87 -5.82 7.88
C VAL A 11 15.70 -6.71 8.32
N LYS A 12 14.78 -6.15 9.10
CA LYS A 12 13.52 -6.81 9.43
C LYS A 12 12.60 -6.80 8.23
N ILE A 13 12.19 -7.99 7.80
CA ILE A 13 11.31 -8.16 6.65
C ILE A 13 9.96 -8.66 7.13
N VAL A 14 8.88 -8.01 6.69
CA VAL A 14 7.51 -8.43 6.94
C VAL A 14 6.80 -8.64 5.61
N LEU A 15 6.34 -9.86 5.38
CA LEU A 15 5.53 -10.17 4.20
C LEU A 15 4.06 -9.93 4.52
N ARG A 16 3.40 -9.08 3.74
CA ARG A 16 2.01 -8.71 3.93
C ARG A 16 1.18 -9.08 2.70
N GLY A 17 0.04 -9.73 2.91
CA GLY A 17 -0.81 -10.18 1.83
C GLY A 17 -2.28 -10.33 2.23
N ASP A 18 -3.13 -10.61 1.25
CA ASP A 18 -4.53 -10.94 1.50
C ASP A 18 -4.70 -12.44 1.85
N SER A 19 -5.94 -12.89 1.91
CA SER A 19 -6.25 -14.30 2.25
C SER A 19 -5.78 -15.32 1.21
N GLY A 20 -5.48 -14.91 0.00
CA GLY A 20 -4.92 -15.77 -1.03
C GLY A 20 -3.49 -16.22 -0.72
N PHE A 21 -2.77 -15.43 0.08
CA PHE A 21 -1.41 -15.73 0.53
C PHE A 21 -1.35 -16.52 1.86
N CYS A 22 -2.49 -16.72 2.53
CA CYS A 22 -2.57 -17.45 3.78
C CYS A 22 -2.47 -18.97 3.57
N ARG A 23 -1.29 -19.45 3.20
CA ARG A 23 -0.97 -20.86 2.92
C ARG A 23 0.10 -21.35 3.85
N GLU A 24 -0.02 -22.62 4.29
CA GLU A 24 0.94 -23.23 5.23
C GLU A 24 2.38 -23.13 4.75
N GLU A 25 2.62 -23.51 3.49
CA GLU A 25 3.96 -23.52 2.89
C GLU A 25 4.63 -22.13 2.97
N LEU A 26 3.86 -21.07 2.70
CA LEU A 26 4.40 -19.72 2.74
C LEU A 26 4.64 -19.24 4.18
N MET A 27 3.74 -19.56 5.10
CA MET A 27 3.88 -19.18 6.50
C MET A 27 5.04 -19.91 7.15
N ALA A 28 5.17 -21.23 6.93
CA ALA A 28 6.28 -22.04 7.41
C ALA A 28 7.61 -21.53 6.84
N TRP A 29 7.66 -21.28 5.54
CA TRP A 29 8.86 -20.72 4.91
C TRP A 29 9.26 -19.36 5.53
N CYS A 30 8.30 -18.48 5.80
CA CYS A 30 8.57 -17.19 6.46
C CYS A 30 9.19 -17.41 7.84
N GLU A 31 8.63 -18.32 8.63
CA GLU A 31 9.08 -18.65 9.96
C GLU A 31 10.51 -19.23 9.96
N GLU A 32 10.82 -20.12 9.02
CA GLU A 32 12.15 -20.73 8.84
C GLU A 32 13.22 -19.71 8.37
N ASN A 33 12.80 -18.66 7.65
CA ASN A 33 13.72 -17.68 7.06
C ASN A 33 13.77 -16.34 7.80
N ASN A 34 13.30 -16.28 9.05
CA ASN A 34 13.26 -15.05 9.86
C ASN A 34 12.56 -13.89 9.13
N VAL A 35 11.45 -14.19 8.46
CA VAL A 35 10.56 -13.23 7.82
C VAL A 35 9.26 -13.20 8.60
N ASP A 36 8.90 -12.06 9.14
CA ASP A 36 7.58 -11.91 9.74
C ASP A 36 6.50 -11.88 8.65
N PHE A 37 5.31 -12.33 8.97
CA PHE A 37 4.19 -12.24 8.02
C PHE A 37 2.92 -11.70 8.68
N LEU A 38 2.04 -11.15 7.84
CA LEU A 38 0.73 -10.62 8.22
C LEU A 38 -0.23 -10.83 7.05
N PHE A 39 -1.02 -11.89 7.11
CA PHE A 39 -1.93 -12.27 6.03
C PHE A 39 -3.38 -12.15 6.44
N GLY A 40 -4.24 -11.73 5.50
CA GLY A 40 -5.67 -11.89 5.67
C GLY A 40 -6.01 -13.37 5.87
N LEU A 41 -7.00 -13.65 6.70
CA LEU A 41 -7.52 -15.00 6.89
C LEU A 41 -8.99 -15.03 6.47
N ALA A 42 -9.32 -15.94 5.55
CA ALA A 42 -10.69 -16.11 5.08
C ALA A 42 -11.61 -16.52 6.23
N ARG A 43 -12.76 -15.87 6.33
CA ARG A 43 -13.77 -16.20 7.34
C ARG A 43 -14.32 -17.62 7.15
N ASN A 44 -14.53 -18.31 8.25
CA ASN A 44 -15.21 -19.60 8.28
C ASN A 44 -16.10 -19.71 9.53
N SER A 45 -16.93 -20.72 9.62
CA SER A 45 -17.88 -20.91 10.70
C SER A 45 -17.22 -21.05 12.08
N ARG A 46 -16.02 -21.66 12.17
CA ARG A 46 -15.28 -21.76 13.45
C ARG A 46 -14.78 -20.41 13.93
N LEU A 47 -14.17 -19.64 13.05
CA LEU A 47 -13.72 -18.27 13.37
C LEU A 47 -14.86 -17.36 13.78
N GLN A 48 -16.01 -17.45 13.08
CA GLN A 48 -17.20 -16.69 13.44
C GLN A 48 -17.74 -17.06 14.82
N LYS A 49 -17.73 -18.35 15.18
CA LYS A 49 -18.12 -18.81 16.54
C LYS A 49 -17.18 -18.28 17.62
N ILE A 50 -15.87 -18.27 17.37
CA ILE A 50 -14.87 -17.77 18.33
C ILE A 50 -15.13 -16.30 18.66
N VAL A 51 -15.45 -15.45 17.68
CA VAL A 51 -15.67 -14.01 17.87
C VAL A 51 -17.13 -13.65 18.17
N GLY A 52 -17.97 -14.62 18.44
CA GLY A 52 -19.41 -14.39 18.66
C GLY A 52 -19.73 -13.40 19.76
N LYS A 53 -18.97 -13.43 20.88
CA LYS A 53 -19.13 -12.47 21.99
C LYS A 53 -18.80 -11.04 21.54
N GLN A 54 -17.67 -10.85 20.85
CA GLN A 54 -17.21 -9.56 20.34
C GLN A 54 -18.15 -9.03 19.23
N MET A 55 -18.72 -9.92 18.42
CA MET A 55 -19.75 -9.53 17.44
C MET A 55 -21.01 -9.02 18.11
N HIS A 56 -21.46 -9.68 19.19
CA HIS A 56 -22.60 -9.22 19.97
C HIS A 56 -22.33 -7.86 20.61
N GLU A 57 -21.15 -7.67 21.20
CA GLU A 57 -20.74 -6.38 21.77
C GLU A 57 -20.70 -5.28 20.70
N ALA A 58 -20.10 -5.53 19.54
CA ALA A 58 -20.08 -4.58 18.43
C ALA A 58 -21.50 -4.22 17.94
N LYS A 59 -22.41 -5.18 17.94
CA LYS A 59 -23.83 -4.95 17.61
C LYS A 59 -24.53 -4.03 18.61
N LEU A 60 -24.31 -4.23 19.91
CA LEU A 60 -24.86 -3.35 20.95
C LEU A 60 -24.32 -1.92 20.83
N LEU A 61 -23.01 -1.77 20.68
CA LEU A 61 -22.38 -0.46 20.49
C LEU A 61 -22.88 0.26 19.22
N HIS A 62 -23.14 -0.49 18.15
CA HIS A 62 -23.74 0.07 16.95
C HIS A 62 -25.19 0.54 17.20
N ALA A 63 -25.99 -0.23 17.93
CA ALA A 63 -27.36 0.12 18.27
C ALA A 63 -27.47 1.38 19.15
N GLU A 64 -26.50 1.56 20.06
CA GLU A 64 -26.43 2.73 20.95
C GLU A 64 -25.96 3.99 20.21
N THR A 65 -24.97 3.86 19.32
CA THR A 65 -24.27 5.01 18.73
C THR A 65 -24.79 5.40 17.34
N GLY A 66 -25.49 4.49 16.66
CA GLY A 66 -25.88 4.64 15.25
C GLY A 66 -24.69 4.67 14.28
N LYS A 67 -23.48 4.31 14.74
CA LYS A 67 -22.24 4.35 13.94
C LYS A 67 -21.62 2.96 13.86
N ALA A 68 -20.78 2.76 12.84
CA ALA A 68 -19.98 1.54 12.71
C ALA A 68 -19.19 1.27 14.00
N ALA A 69 -19.42 0.10 14.61
CA ALA A 69 -18.77 -0.30 15.85
C ALA A 69 -17.78 -1.44 15.61
N ARG A 70 -16.67 -1.43 16.36
CA ARG A 70 -15.56 -2.39 16.20
C ARG A 70 -15.06 -2.85 17.55
N VAL A 71 -14.90 -4.16 17.68
CA VAL A 71 -14.28 -4.80 18.85
C VAL A 71 -13.16 -5.70 18.35
N PHE A 72 -11.99 -5.58 18.94
CA PHE A 72 -10.82 -6.39 18.57
C PHE A 72 -10.60 -7.49 19.60
N THR A 73 -10.16 -8.65 19.13
CA THR A 73 -9.72 -9.75 19.96
C THR A 73 -8.59 -10.52 19.30
N GLU A 74 -7.85 -11.28 20.10
CA GLU A 74 -6.73 -12.08 19.66
C GLU A 74 -6.84 -13.49 20.24
N PHE A 75 -6.42 -14.47 19.47
CA PHE A 75 -6.40 -15.87 19.90
C PHE A 75 -5.46 -16.68 18.99
N ASP A 76 -5.04 -17.82 19.52
CA ASP A 76 -4.32 -18.81 18.71
C ASP A 76 -5.31 -19.68 17.95
N TYR A 77 -5.06 -19.83 16.65
CA TYR A 77 -5.90 -20.60 15.75
C TYR A 77 -5.08 -21.56 14.90
N GLN A 78 -5.63 -22.74 14.72
CA GLN A 78 -5.12 -23.77 13.81
C GLN A 78 -6.27 -24.31 12.97
N THR A 79 -6.05 -24.50 11.69
CA THR A 79 -6.97 -25.22 10.82
C THR A 79 -6.96 -26.72 11.18
N ARG A 80 -7.98 -27.48 10.75
CA ARG A 80 -8.04 -28.90 11.08
C ARG A 80 -6.93 -29.69 10.41
N ASP A 81 -6.70 -29.44 9.13
CA ASP A 81 -5.88 -30.32 8.29
C ASP A 81 -4.76 -29.61 7.53
N SER A 82 -4.82 -28.29 7.40
CA SER A 82 -3.92 -27.56 6.50
C SER A 82 -2.78 -26.80 7.19
N TRP A 83 -2.85 -26.54 8.51
CA TRP A 83 -1.80 -25.87 9.25
C TRP A 83 -1.10 -26.82 10.20
N ALA A 84 0.23 -26.85 10.14
CA ALA A 84 1.04 -27.72 10.99
C ALA A 84 0.99 -27.30 12.47
N ARG A 85 0.71 -26.02 12.76
CA ARG A 85 0.66 -25.47 14.11
C ARG A 85 -0.35 -24.35 14.28
N ALA A 86 -0.69 -24.05 15.53
CA ALA A 86 -1.46 -22.86 15.87
C ALA A 86 -0.64 -21.58 15.63
N ARG A 87 -1.30 -20.53 15.18
CA ARG A 87 -0.72 -19.21 14.96
C ARG A 87 -1.63 -18.12 15.48
N ARG A 88 -1.04 -17.01 15.89
CA ARG A 88 -1.75 -15.83 16.38
C ARG A 88 -2.68 -15.28 15.31
N VAL A 89 -3.94 -15.12 15.65
CA VAL A 89 -4.96 -14.47 14.82
C VAL A 89 -5.48 -13.24 15.53
N VAL A 90 -5.49 -12.12 14.84
CA VAL A 90 -6.18 -10.89 15.27
C VAL A 90 -7.51 -10.83 14.54
N ALA A 91 -8.59 -10.69 15.28
CA ALA A 91 -9.94 -10.57 14.76
C ALA A 91 -10.49 -9.16 15.00
N LYS A 92 -11.10 -8.59 13.97
CA LYS A 92 -11.93 -7.39 14.04
C LYS A 92 -13.39 -7.81 13.93
N ALA A 93 -14.12 -7.80 15.01
CA ALA A 93 -15.58 -7.91 15.04
C ALA A 93 -16.15 -6.53 14.72
N GLU A 94 -16.70 -6.32 13.54
CA GLU A 94 -17.25 -5.06 13.08
C GLU A 94 -18.72 -5.21 12.74
N TYR A 95 -19.54 -4.28 13.24
CA TYR A 95 -20.96 -4.20 12.89
C TYR A 95 -21.23 -2.88 12.16
N LEU A 96 -21.84 -2.98 11.00
CA LEU A 96 -22.15 -1.88 10.08
C LEU A 96 -23.66 -1.83 9.84
N ASP A 97 -24.16 -0.78 9.18
CA ASP A 97 -25.56 -0.69 8.74
C ASP A 97 -26.00 -1.90 7.89
N LYS A 98 -25.04 -2.50 7.17
CA LYS A 98 -25.26 -3.72 6.36
C LYS A 98 -25.18 -5.02 7.15
N GLY A 99 -24.94 -4.95 8.48
CA GLY A 99 -24.82 -6.10 9.38
C GLY A 99 -23.37 -6.46 9.73
N GLU A 100 -23.18 -7.72 10.11
CA GLU A 100 -21.90 -8.26 10.61
C GLU A 100 -20.82 -8.31 9.54
N ASN A 101 -19.64 -7.78 9.86
CA ASN A 101 -18.47 -7.76 8.99
C ASN A 101 -17.18 -8.19 9.72
N PRO A 102 -17.11 -9.44 10.23
CA PRO A 102 -15.91 -9.92 10.90
C PRO A 102 -14.75 -10.06 9.90
N ARG A 103 -13.55 -9.66 10.33
CA ARG A 103 -12.31 -9.78 9.58
C ARG A 103 -11.24 -10.40 10.45
N PHE A 104 -10.37 -11.18 9.82
CA PHE A 104 -9.33 -11.94 10.50
C PHE A 104 -8.00 -11.75 9.79
N VAL A 105 -6.93 -11.65 10.56
CA VAL A 105 -5.54 -11.68 10.07
C VAL A 105 -4.73 -12.64 10.91
N VAL A 106 -3.88 -13.41 10.25
CA VAL A 106 -2.91 -14.30 10.90
C VAL A 106 -1.52 -13.69 10.80
N THR A 107 -0.71 -13.88 11.82
CA THR A 107 0.62 -13.28 11.89
C THR A 107 1.60 -14.09 12.71
N SER A 108 2.90 -13.97 12.40
CA SER A 108 4.01 -14.39 13.24
C SER A 108 4.46 -13.35 14.26
N ILE A 109 4.01 -12.10 14.08
CA ILE A 109 4.40 -10.98 14.95
C ILE A 109 3.74 -11.15 16.32
N THR A 110 4.54 -11.13 17.37
CA THR A 110 4.11 -11.37 18.76
C THR A 110 3.40 -10.16 19.38
N PRO A 111 2.52 -10.35 20.40
CA PRO A 111 1.78 -9.27 21.03
C PRO A 111 2.65 -8.19 21.70
N ASP A 112 3.83 -8.58 22.22
CA ASP A 112 4.79 -7.67 22.82
C ASP A 112 5.36 -6.66 21.82
N LYS A 113 5.49 -7.04 20.54
CA LYS A 113 5.93 -6.15 19.47
C LYS A 113 4.80 -5.23 18.98
N TRP A 114 3.60 -5.81 18.81
CA TRP A 114 2.42 -5.09 18.29
C TRP A 114 1.13 -5.62 18.90
N ALA A 115 0.41 -4.76 19.63
CA ALA A 115 -0.95 -5.06 20.06
C ALA A 115 -1.87 -5.29 18.85
N GLY A 116 -2.81 -6.22 18.93
CA GLY A 116 -3.59 -6.69 17.80
C GLY A 116 -4.36 -5.60 17.06
N GLN A 117 -5.05 -4.71 17.78
CA GLN A 117 -5.74 -3.59 17.15
C GLN A 117 -4.77 -2.70 16.34
N GLN A 118 -3.63 -2.33 16.93
CA GLN A 118 -2.63 -1.50 16.25
C GLN A 118 -2.03 -2.22 15.04
N LEU A 119 -1.74 -3.53 15.18
CA LEU A 119 -1.28 -4.36 14.09
C LEU A 119 -2.27 -4.37 12.92
N TYR A 120 -3.55 -4.53 13.23
CA TYR A 120 -4.60 -4.54 12.22
C TYR A 120 -4.76 -3.17 11.56
N GLU A 121 -4.97 -2.11 12.34
CA GLU A 121 -5.30 -0.78 11.82
C GLU A 121 -4.09 -0.07 11.19
N LYS A 122 -2.94 -0.09 11.88
CA LYS A 122 -1.76 0.68 11.46
C LYS A 122 -0.83 -0.09 10.53
N PHE A 123 -0.91 -1.44 10.51
CA PHE A 123 0.02 -2.23 9.72
C PHE A 123 -0.69 -3.03 8.62
N TYR A 124 -1.74 -3.79 8.95
CA TYR A 124 -2.45 -4.56 7.93
C TYR A 124 -3.25 -3.67 6.97
N CYS A 125 -4.00 -2.70 7.48
CA CYS A 125 -4.84 -1.83 6.65
C CYS A 125 -4.03 -0.96 5.68
N GLN A 126 -2.79 -0.62 5.99
CA GLN A 126 -1.88 0.06 5.05
C GLN A 126 -1.58 -0.75 3.77
N ARG A 127 -2.00 -2.01 3.69
CA ARG A 127 -1.93 -2.80 2.45
C ARG A 127 -2.66 -2.10 1.29
N GLY A 128 -3.75 -1.42 1.57
CA GLY A 128 -4.49 -0.66 0.56
C GLY A 128 -3.68 0.45 -0.11
N GLU A 129 -2.68 1.01 0.56
CA GLU A 129 -1.79 1.99 -0.06
C GLU A 129 -0.97 1.39 -1.21
N MET A 130 -0.52 0.14 -1.09
CA MET A 130 0.23 -0.53 -2.15
C MET A 130 -0.60 -0.62 -3.43
N GLU A 131 -1.88 -0.96 -3.33
CA GLU A 131 -2.78 -1.01 -4.49
C GLU A 131 -2.93 0.37 -5.14
N ASN A 132 -3.01 1.43 -4.35
CA ASN A 132 -3.05 2.80 -4.86
C ASN A 132 -1.73 3.18 -5.54
N ARG A 133 -0.58 2.79 -4.98
CA ARG A 133 0.74 3.03 -5.59
C ARG A 133 0.92 2.28 -6.91
N ILE A 134 0.44 1.03 -6.99
CA ILE A 134 0.43 0.28 -8.25
C ILE A 134 -0.46 0.98 -9.29
N LYS A 135 -1.65 1.44 -8.91
CA LYS A 135 -2.53 2.21 -9.81
C LYS A 135 -1.86 3.49 -10.30
N GLU A 136 -1.22 4.25 -9.41
CA GLU A 136 -0.48 5.45 -9.79
C GLU A 136 0.67 5.14 -10.76
N GLN A 137 1.43 4.07 -10.50
CA GLN A 137 2.50 3.62 -11.40
C GLN A 137 1.94 3.27 -12.78
N MET A 138 0.79 2.58 -12.84
CA MET A 138 0.16 2.22 -14.11
C MET A 138 -0.29 3.46 -14.91
N CYS A 139 -0.62 4.57 -14.25
CA CYS A 139 -0.91 5.85 -14.93
C CYS A 139 0.32 6.46 -15.62
N LEU A 140 1.52 5.96 -15.35
CA LEU A 140 2.78 6.34 -16.02
C LEU A 140 3.10 5.36 -17.16
N PHE A 141 2.32 5.43 -18.24
CA PHE A 141 2.53 4.69 -19.50
C PHE A 141 2.36 3.16 -19.42
N ALA A 142 1.93 2.61 -18.29
CA ALA A 142 1.65 1.18 -18.13
C ALA A 142 0.16 0.85 -18.05
N TYR A 143 -0.72 1.80 -18.40
CA TYR A 143 -2.17 1.64 -18.36
C TYR A 143 -2.67 0.49 -19.24
N ARG A 144 -2.01 0.25 -20.38
CA ARG A 144 -2.26 -0.91 -21.23
C ARG A 144 -0.93 -1.60 -21.53
N LEU A 145 -0.81 -2.82 -21.08
CA LEU A 145 0.25 -3.75 -21.46
C LEU A 145 -0.30 -4.63 -22.58
N SER A 146 -0.26 -4.11 -23.81
CA SER A 146 -0.95 -4.69 -24.97
C SER A 146 -0.02 -5.08 -26.12
N THR A 147 1.27 -5.21 -25.86
CA THR A 147 2.19 -5.79 -26.83
C THR A 147 2.03 -7.32 -26.82
N GLU A 148 2.07 -7.94 -27.98
CA GLU A 148 1.98 -9.40 -28.13
C GLU A 148 3.10 -10.12 -27.40
N GLU A 149 4.27 -9.49 -27.31
CA GLU A 149 5.43 -10.05 -26.64
C GLU A 149 5.53 -9.66 -25.17
N MET A 150 5.75 -10.64 -24.29
CA MET A 150 5.97 -10.44 -22.86
C MET A 150 7.15 -9.47 -22.59
N LYS A 151 8.24 -9.57 -23.34
CA LYS A 151 9.44 -8.72 -23.18
C LYS A 151 9.12 -7.23 -23.37
N GLY A 152 8.29 -6.88 -24.35
CA GLY A 152 7.85 -5.52 -24.58
C GLY A 152 7.01 -4.96 -23.41
N ASN A 153 6.11 -5.76 -22.90
CA ASN A 153 5.30 -5.41 -21.73
C ASN A 153 6.17 -5.26 -20.47
N GLN A 154 7.15 -6.14 -20.29
CA GLN A 154 8.08 -6.09 -19.15
C GLN A 154 8.96 -4.84 -19.20
N LEU A 155 9.50 -4.48 -20.36
CA LEU A 155 10.26 -3.23 -20.53
C LEU A 155 9.40 -2.02 -20.20
N ARG A 156 8.15 -1.99 -20.65
CA ARG A 156 7.21 -0.90 -20.33
C ARG A 156 6.96 -0.79 -18.83
N LEU A 157 6.83 -1.90 -18.12
CA LEU A 157 6.69 -1.91 -16.65
C LEU A 157 7.95 -1.37 -15.97
N TYR A 158 9.15 -1.72 -16.42
CA TYR A 158 10.38 -1.17 -15.86
C TYR A 158 10.51 0.34 -16.07
N LEU A 159 10.19 0.82 -17.27
CA LEU A 159 10.18 2.26 -17.55
C LEU A 159 9.13 3.00 -16.71
N SER A 160 7.95 2.40 -16.53
CA SER A 160 6.91 2.94 -15.66
C SER A 160 7.36 2.99 -14.19
N ALA A 161 8.04 1.96 -13.70
CA ALA A 161 8.58 1.93 -12.33
C ALA A 161 9.66 3.01 -12.13
N LEU A 162 10.54 3.21 -13.11
CA LEU A 162 11.53 4.28 -13.09
C LEU A 162 10.85 5.66 -13.06
N ALA A 163 9.89 5.89 -13.96
CA ALA A 163 9.12 7.14 -13.99
C ALA A 163 8.40 7.41 -12.67
N TYR A 164 7.81 6.37 -12.07
CA TYR A 164 7.17 6.49 -10.76
C TYR A 164 8.16 6.89 -9.67
N THR A 165 9.34 6.27 -9.65
CA THR A 165 10.42 6.62 -8.70
C THR A 165 10.85 8.08 -8.84
N LEU A 166 10.95 8.60 -10.07
CA LEU A 166 11.28 10.00 -10.32
C LEU A 166 10.17 10.95 -9.84
N VAL A 167 8.91 10.60 -10.06
CA VAL A 167 7.78 11.41 -9.55
C VAL A 167 7.73 11.41 -8.02
N GLU A 168 8.03 10.28 -7.36
CA GLU A 168 8.12 10.22 -5.90
C GLU A 168 9.28 11.06 -5.37
N ALA A 169 10.43 11.05 -6.04
CA ALA A 169 11.54 11.94 -5.72
C ALA A 169 11.14 13.42 -5.87
N LEU A 170 10.45 13.77 -6.95
CA LEU A 170 9.92 15.12 -7.17
C LEU A 170 8.95 15.54 -6.04
N ARG A 171 8.00 14.70 -5.65
CA ARG A 171 7.10 14.96 -4.51
C ARG A 171 7.87 15.28 -3.25
N ARG A 172 8.83 14.43 -2.92
CA ARG A 172 9.60 14.51 -1.68
C ARG A 172 10.56 15.70 -1.65
N LEU A 173 11.23 16.00 -2.76
CA LEU A 173 12.29 17.01 -2.81
C LEU A 173 11.75 18.39 -3.19
N ALA A 174 10.85 18.45 -4.16
CA ALA A 174 10.46 19.73 -4.76
C ALA A 174 9.04 20.17 -4.41
N LEU A 175 8.11 19.25 -4.20
CA LEU A 175 6.71 19.58 -3.92
C LEU A 175 6.36 19.56 -2.42
N LYS A 176 7.31 19.20 -1.55
CA LYS A 176 7.09 19.21 -0.10
C LYS A 176 6.70 20.61 0.40
N GLY A 177 5.60 20.68 1.15
CA GLY A 177 5.05 21.95 1.66
C GLY A 177 4.28 22.76 0.62
N THR A 178 3.95 22.20 -0.53
CA THR A 178 2.97 22.74 -1.48
C THR A 178 1.67 21.96 -1.41
N GLU A 179 0.60 22.50 -1.97
CA GLU A 179 -0.68 21.80 -2.12
C GLU A 179 -0.58 20.49 -2.92
N TRP A 180 0.52 20.30 -3.68
CA TRP A 180 0.76 19.10 -4.50
C TRP A 180 1.69 18.08 -3.85
N ALA A 181 2.09 18.27 -2.60
CA ALA A 181 2.91 17.30 -1.88
C ALA A 181 2.27 15.89 -1.82
N GLN A 182 0.93 15.83 -1.83
CA GLN A 182 0.15 14.58 -1.84
C GLN A 182 -0.64 14.38 -3.15
N ALA A 183 -0.36 15.17 -4.19
CA ALA A 183 -1.08 15.07 -5.46
C ALA A 183 -0.80 13.72 -6.13
N GLN A 184 -1.83 13.16 -6.77
CA GLN A 184 -1.67 11.94 -7.57
C GLN A 184 -0.78 12.18 -8.78
N VAL A 185 -0.15 11.11 -9.26
CA VAL A 185 0.78 11.14 -10.41
C VAL A 185 0.16 11.77 -11.64
N ASP A 186 -1.11 11.49 -11.93
CA ASP A 186 -1.82 12.10 -13.05
C ASP A 186 -1.96 13.61 -12.91
N THR A 187 -2.21 14.11 -11.70
CA THR A 187 -2.28 15.55 -11.44
C THR A 187 -0.93 16.22 -11.73
N ILE A 188 0.16 15.63 -11.21
CA ILE A 188 1.52 16.13 -11.46
C ILE A 188 1.84 16.09 -12.97
N ARG A 189 1.56 14.97 -13.61
CA ARG A 189 1.81 14.80 -15.04
C ARG A 189 1.05 15.81 -15.88
N LEU A 190 -0.24 15.99 -15.63
CA LEU A 190 -1.10 16.88 -16.44
C LEU A 190 -0.84 18.35 -16.14
N LYS A 191 -0.58 18.70 -14.90
CA LYS A 191 -0.47 20.10 -14.47
C LYS A 191 0.95 20.61 -14.36
N LEU A 192 1.95 19.77 -14.13
CA LEU A 192 3.34 20.21 -13.98
C LEU A 192 4.20 19.91 -15.22
N PHE A 193 3.95 18.78 -15.91
CA PHE A 193 4.77 18.38 -17.04
C PHE A 193 4.16 18.73 -18.40
N LYS A 194 2.82 18.75 -18.51
CA LYS A 194 2.14 19.11 -19.75
C LYS A 194 1.83 20.60 -19.80
N ILE A 195 2.86 21.42 -19.82
CA ILE A 195 2.75 22.86 -19.96
C ILE A 195 3.15 23.22 -21.40
N GLY A 196 2.31 24.02 -22.07
CA GLY A 196 2.67 24.55 -23.39
C GLY A 196 3.88 25.48 -23.28
N ALA A 197 4.87 25.28 -24.13
CA ALA A 197 6.09 26.06 -24.15
C ALA A 197 6.50 26.41 -25.59
N ILE A 198 7.04 27.62 -25.79
CA ILE A 198 7.75 27.97 -27.02
C ILE A 198 9.23 27.69 -26.80
N VAL A 199 9.80 26.90 -27.68
CA VAL A 199 11.24 26.55 -27.64
C VAL A 199 11.99 27.39 -28.67
N ARG A 200 12.94 28.19 -28.20
CA ARG A 200 13.86 28.97 -29.07
C ARG A 200 15.28 28.42 -28.90
N ILE A 201 15.87 28.00 -29.96
CA ILE A 201 17.22 27.46 -29.97
C ILE A 201 18.16 28.44 -30.66
N SER A 202 19.24 28.76 -29.98
CA SER A 202 20.39 29.49 -30.53
C SER A 202 21.64 28.61 -30.47
N ALA A 203 22.75 29.03 -31.08
CA ALA A 203 23.99 28.26 -31.10
C ALA A 203 24.55 27.87 -29.71
N ARG A 204 24.17 28.59 -28.65
CA ARG A 204 24.69 28.40 -27.29
C ARG A 204 23.64 28.24 -26.22
N ARG A 205 22.35 28.43 -26.52
CA ARG A 205 21.27 28.45 -25.50
C ARG A 205 19.97 27.91 -26.07
N VAL A 206 19.25 27.20 -25.21
CA VAL A 206 17.84 26.81 -25.43
C VAL A 206 17.01 27.62 -24.47
N TRP A 207 16.04 28.33 -24.98
CA TRP A 207 15.08 29.12 -24.23
C TRP A 207 13.73 28.40 -24.22
N LEU A 208 13.18 28.22 -23.03
CA LEU A 208 11.85 27.64 -22.85
C LEU A 208 10.95 28.75 -22.29
N GLU A 209 10.06 29.27 -23.12
CA GLU A 209 9.09 30.30 -22.74
C GLU A 209 7.78 29.60 -22.36
N LEU A 210 7.46 29.55 -21.08
CA LEU A 210 6.22 28.98 -20.58
C LEU A 210 5.08 30.01 -20.63
N SER A 211 3.83 29.55 -20.73
CA SER A 211 2.66 30.42 -20.76
C SER A 211 2.58 31.31 -19.51
N SER A 212 2.46 32.63 -19.69
CA SER A 212 2.28 33.58 -18.59
C SER A 212 0.93 33.41 -17.85
N THR A 213 -0.05 32.77 -18.49
CA THR A 213 -1.38 32.50 -17.94
C THR A 213 -1.44 31.13 -17.21
N TYR A 214 -0.32 30.41 -17.14
CA TYR A 214 -0.28 29.13 -16.44
C TYR A 214 -0.61 29.29 -14.94
N PRO A 215 -1.69 28.64 -14.45
CA PRO A 215 -2.23 28.92 -13.11
C PRO A 215 -1.27 28.58 -11.97
N TRP A 216 -0.43 27.54 -12.15
CA TRP A 216 0.44 27.02 -11.09
C TRP A 216 1.92 27.38 -11.28
N LYS A 217 2.19 28.54 -11.90
CA LYS A 217 3.55 29.01 -12.14
C LYS A 217 4.41 29.08 -10.88
N GLN A 218 3.83 29.41 -9.74
CA GLN A 218 4.55 29.48 -8.45
C GLN A 218 5.02 28.10 -7.97
N ILE A 219 4.17 27.07 -8.13
CA ILE A 219 4.55 25.68 -7.78
C ILE A 219 5.62 25.18 -8.73
N TYR A 220 5.50 25.50 -10.03
CA TYR A 220 6.52 25.15 -11.02
C TYR A 220 7.87 25.81 -10.70
N ALA A 221 7.89 27.12 -10.44
CA ALA A 221 9.10 27.86 -10.08
C ALA A 221 9.75 27.27 -8.82
N ARG A 222 8.96 27.04 -7.77
CA ARG A 222 9.45 26.44 -6.53
C ARG A 222 10.04 25.04 -6.76
N ALA A 223 9.37 24.21 -7.59
CA ALA A 223 9.87 22.86 -7.91
C ALA A 223 11.17 22.94 -8.71
N PHE A 224 11.25 23.87 -9.65
CA PHE A 224 12.46 24.10 -10.44
C PHE A 224 13.64 24.56 -9.57
N ASP A 225 13.41 25.54 -8.67
CA ASP A 225 14.44 26.05 -7.76
C ASP A 225 14.92 24.98 -6.77
N ALA A 226 14.01 24.14 -6.27
CA ALA A 226 14.34 23.04 -5.34
C ALA A 226 15.16 21.92 -5.99
N LEU A 227 15.10 21.76 -7.32
CA LEU A 227 15.87 20.76 -8.08
C LEU A 227 17.12 21.32 -8.76
N ARG A 228 17.30 22.63 -8.65
CA ARG A 228 18.49 23.30 -9.22
C ARG A 228 19.69 23.00 -8.33
N CYS A 229 20.67 22.29 -8.89
CA CYS A 229 21.99 22.04 -8.27
C CYS A 229 22.90 23.24 -8.39
#